data_2da28aab07825b508bbc295a11542f20
#
_entry.id   2da28aab07825b508bbc295a11542f20
#
_cell.length_a   1.000
_cell.length_b   1.000
_cell.length_c   1.000
_cell.angle_alpha   90.00
_cell.angle_beta   90.00
_cell.angle_gamma   90.00
#
_symmetry.space_group_name_H-M   'P 1'
#
loop_
_entity.id
_entity.type
_entity.pdbx_description
1 polymer ?
#
loop_
_entity_poly.entity_id
_entity_poly.type
_entity_poly.pdbx_seq_one_letter_code
_entity_poly.pdbx_strand_id
1 'polypeptide(L)'
;MIRAAVIGSPVVQSLSPAMHNAVFAQLGMDAQYGALDVSPTDFSATIDRLRRSEYVGLSVTMPHKDAAFRACDEASDVARRVGAVNTIHFRNGDVVGHNTDGLGCVRSLERHGVVIAEKRCVVLGAGGSARSVIDAVVAAGAREVVVVNRTEANAKRAIEGLASCRIGSTDDVSGSDIVVNCTPVGMGTDDSPVSKRDLDGVDCVLDAVYHPLRTRFLIDASASGATAIDGLWMLVYQAVEQQRLWFGHEVDAQVMRDAALVELARRGNDPTL
;
A
#
# COMPACT_ATOMS: atom_id res chain seq x y z
N MET A 1 -13.44 -15.06 -20.52
CA MET A 1 -12.18 -14.76 -19.80
C MET A 1 -12.41 -13.59 -18.86
N ILE A 2 -12.23 -13.80 -17.56
CA ILE A 2 -12.43 -12.77 -16.52
C ILE A 2 -11.28 -11.77 -16.59
N ARG A 3 -11.54 -10.49 -16.38
CA ARG A 3 -10.50 -9.44 -16.39
C ARG A 3 -10.44 -8.66 -15.09
N ALA A 4 -9.22 -8.36 -14.66
CA ALA A 4 -8.90 -7.38 -13.63
C ALA A 4 -7.69 -6.56 -14.08
N ALA A 5 -7.43 -5.42 -13.47
CA ALA A 5 -6.26 -4.62 -13.80
C ALA A 5 -5.84 -3.69 -12.66
N VAL A 6 -4.60 -3.21 -12.72
CA VAL A 6 -4.20 -2.01 -11.98
C VAL A 6 -4.42 -0.77 -12.85
N ILE A 7 -4.96 0.30 -12.25
CA ILE A 7 -5.15 1.61 -12.88
C ILE A 7 -4.33 2.67 -12.13
N GLY A 8 -3.55 3.46 -12.86
CA GLY A 8 -2.68 4.50 -12.32
C GLY A 8 -2.09 5.36 -13.43
N SER A 9 -1.23 6.34 -13.09
CA SER A 9 -0.47 7.12 -14.07
C SER A 9 0.80 7.74 -13.44
N PRO A 10 2.00 7.27 -13.85
CA PRO A 10 2.28 6.10 -14.68
C PRO A 10 2.05 4.78 -13.92
N VAL A 11 1.71 3.71 -14.64
CA VAL A 11 1.42 2.40 -14.05
C VAL A 11 2.31 1.26 -14.57
N VAL A 12 3.17 1.56 -15.55
CA VAL A 12 4.02 0.57 -16.24
C VAL A 12 4.96 -0.18 -15.28
N GLN A 13 5.35 0.46 -14.17
CA GLN A 13 6.24 -0.14 -13.17
C GLN A 13 5.53 -1.08 -12.18
N SER A 14 4.19 -1.17 -12.24
CA SER A 14 3.44 -2.00 -11.29
C SER A 14 3.83 -3.48 -11.40
N LEU A 15 3.99 -4.13 -10.25
CA LEU A 15 4.21 -5.57 -10.13
C LEU A 15 2.89 -6.36 -10.01
N SER A 16 1.76 -5.68 -9.84
CA SER A 16 0.45 -6.32 -9.69
C SER A 16 0.10 -7.28 -10.81
N PRO A 17 0.39 -6.99 -12.11
CA PRO A 17 0.14 -7.95 -13.18
C PRO A 17 0.88 -9.28 -13.01
N ALA A 18 2.16 -9.24 -12.63
CA ALA A 18 2.95 -10.46 -12.40
C ALA A 18 2.36 -11.28 -11.25
N MET A 19 2.03 -10.61 -10.14
CA MET A 19 1.50 -11.23 -8.93
C MET A 19 0.14 -11.90 -9.16
N HIS A 20 -0.83 -11.18 -9.70
CA HIS A 20 -2.18 -11.69 -9.90
C HIS A 20 -2.26 -12.77 -10.99
N ASN A 21 -1.51 -12.63 -12.08
CA ASN A 21 -1.48 -13.64 -13.14
C ASN A 21 -0.82 -14.94 -12.68
N ALA A 22 0.17 -14.89 -11.78
CA ALA A 22 0.74 -16.09 -11.16
C ALA A 22 -0.30 -16.85 -10.34
N VAL A 23 -1.15 -16.16 -9.60
CA VAL A 23 -2.27 -16.76 -8.86
C VAL A 23 -3.29 -17.37 -9.81
N PHE A 24 -3.68 -16.66 -10.87
CA PHE A 24 -4.62 -17.19 -11.86
C PHE A 24 -4.09 -18.49 -12.52
N ALA A 25 -2.79 -18.50 -12.85
CA ALA A 25 -2.14 -19.68 -13.40
C ALA A 25 -2.14 -20.86 -12.40
N GLN A 26 -1.80 -20.58 -11.12
CA GLN A 26 -1.78 -21.61 -10.07
C GLN A 26 -3.17 -22.23 -9.84
N LEU A 27 -4.23 -21.41 -9.89
CA LEU A 27 -5.62 -21.85 -9.67
C LEU A 27 -6.29 -22.37 -10.95
N GLY A 28 -5.62 -22.36 -12.10
CA GLY A 28 -6.19 -22.77 -13.39
C GLY A 28 -7.37 -21.88 -13.84
N MET A 29 -7.38 -20.60 -13.43
CA MET A 29 -8.46 -19.67 -13.76
C MET A 29 -8.33 -19.13 -15.19
N ASP A 30 -9.43 -19.10 -15.95
CA ASP A 30 -9.52 -18.36 -17.22
C ASP A 30 -9.70 -16.86 -16.94
N ALA A 31 -8.62 -16.24 -16.45
CA ALA A 31 -8.59 -14.86 -16.03
C ALA A 31 -7.27 -14.18 -16.44
N GLN A 32 -7.32 -12.86 -16.64
CA GLN A 32 -6.17 -12.04 -16.99
C GLN A 32 -6.16 -10.76 -16.16
N TYR A 33 -4.97 -10.42 -15.65
CA TYR A 33 -4.73 -9.15 -14.97
C TYR A 33 -3.83 -8.27 -15.81
N GLY A 34 -4.29 -7.05 -16.12
CA GLY A 34 -3.57 -6.06 -16.93
C GLY A 34 -3.12 -4.83 -16.15
N ALA A 35 -2.59 -3.86 -16.90
CA ALA A 35 -2.29 -2.52 -16.40
C ALA A 35 -2.92 -1.48 -17.33
N LEU A 36 -3.57 -0.47 -16.75
CA LEU A 36 -4.26 0.61 -17.45
C LEU A 36 -3.63 1.95 -17.03
N ASP A 37 -2.84 2.54 -17.95
CA ASP A 37 -2.34 3.90 -17.75
C ASP A 37 -3.44 4.88 -18.14
N VAL A 38 -3.98 5.59 -17.16
CA VAL A 38 -5.13 6.47 -17.33
C VAL A 38 -4.85 7.80 -16.67
N SER A 39 -4.97 8.88 -17.43
CA SER A 39 -4.78 10.23 -16.91
C SER A 39 -5.84 10.59 -15.85
N PRO A 40 -5.56 11.54 -14.95
CA PRO A 40 -6.56 12.01 -13.99
C PRO A 40 -7.85 12.54 -14.64
N THR A 41 -7.75 13.12 -15.83
CA THR A 41 -8.91 13.65 -16.58
C THR A 41 -9.81 12.56 -17.14
N ASP A 42 -9.24 11.39 -17.48
CA ASP A 42 -9.97 10.29 -18.12
C ASP A 42 -10.47 9.25 -17.13
N PHE A 43 -10.09 9.38 -15.84
CA PHE A 43 -10.36 8.38 -14.83
C PHE A 43 -11.85 8.06 -14.69
N SER A 44 -12.72 9.07 -14.50
CA SER A 44 -14.15 8.87 -14.28
C SER A 44 -14.82 8.19 -15.50
N ALA A 45 -14.54 8.69 -16.69
CA ALA A 45 -15.08 8.10 -17.94
C ALA A 45 -14.59 6.65 -18.14
N THR A 46 -13.35 6.35 -17.70
CA THR A 46 -12.81 4.99 -17.75
C THR A 46 -13.55 4.07 -16.78
N ILE A 47 -13.80 4.50 -15.53
CA ILE A 47 -14.59 3.71 -14.57
C ILE A 47 -15.99 3.42 -15.10
N ASP A 48 -16.69 4.43 -15.64
CA ASP A 48 -18.04 4.26 -16.21
C ASP A 48 -18.07 3.28 -17.40
N ARG A 49 -17.02 3.21 -18.19
CA ARG A 49 -16.88 2.24 -19.27
C ARG A 49 -16.60 0.83 -18.72
N LEU A 50 -15.68 0.71 -17.74
CA LEU A 50 -15.26 -0.58 -17.23
C LEU A 50 -16.34 -1.27 -16.40
N ARG A 51 -17.19 -0.53 -15.66
CA ARG A 51 -18.32 -1.11 -14.90
C ARG A 51 -19.34 -1.85 -15.76
N ARG A 52 -19.34 -1.61 -17.08
CA ARG A 52 -20.24 -2.24 -18.07
C ARG A 52 -19.54 -3.29 -18.93
N SER A 53 -18.34 -3.67 -18.54
CA SER A 53 -17.50 -4.61 -19.28
C SER A 53 -17.30 -5.92 -18.52
N GLU A 54 -16.39 -6.76 -18.97
CA GLU A 54 -15.99 -8.04 -18.35
C GLU A 54 -15.00 -7.89 -17.19
N TYR A 55 -14.68 -6.64 -16.78
CA TYR A 55 -13.80 -6.41 -15.61
C TYR A 55 -14.56 -6.71 -14.32
N VAL A 56 -13.94 -7.57 -13.48
CA VAL A 56 -14.46 -7.86 -12.14
C VAL A 56 -13.99 -6.81 -11.13
N GLY A 57 -12.82 -6.22 -11.34
CA GLY A 57 -12.30 -5.23 -10.43
C GLY A 57 -11.00 -4.56 -10.88
N LEU A 58 -10.61 -3.55 -10.13
CA LEU A 58 -9.40 -2.77 -10.37
C LEU A 58 -8.63 -2.56 -9.07
N SER A 59 -7.31 -2.77 -9.11
CA SER A 59 -6.42 -2.13 -8.13
C SER A 59 -6.21 -0.68 -8.55
N VAL A 60 -6.29 0.25 -7.61
CA VAL A 60 -6.11 1.68 -7.87
C VAL A 60 -4.84 2.18 -7.19
N THR A 61 -3.94 2.75 -7.99
CA THR A 61 -2.71 3.38 -7.48
C THR A 61 -2.69 4.88 -7.77
N MET A 62 -1.55 5.51 -7.51
CA MET A 62 -1.37 6.94 -7.74
C MET A 62 -1.70 7.34 -9.18
N PRO A 63 -2.33 8.52 -9.38
CA PRO A 63 -2.80 9.47 -8.37
C PRO A 63 -4.28 9.29 -8.01
N HIS A 64 -4.91 8.16 -8.30
CA HIS A 64 -6.36 8.02 -8.45
C HIS A 64 -7.14 7.61 -7.20
N LYS A 65 -6.51 7.28 -6.06
CA LYS A 65 -7.20 6.71 -4.88
C LYS A 65 -8.34 7.59 -4.33
N ASP A 66 -8.14 8.91 -4.32
CA ASP A 66 -9.19 9.88 -3.88
C ASP A 66 -10.30 10.03 -4.95
N ALA A 67 -9.94 9.98 -6.23
CA ALA A 67 -10.91 10.01 -7.33
C ALA A 67 -11.74 8.72 -7.36
N ALA A 68 -11.10 7.57 -7.11
CA ALA A 68 -11.78 6.28 -7.02
C ALA A 68 -12.80 6.26 -5.89
N PHE A 69 -12.47 6.83 -4.72
CA PHE A 69 -13.44 6.95 -3.63
C PHE A 69 -14.69 7.74 -4.05
N ARG A 70 -14.50 8.86 -4.78
CA ARG A 70 -15.63 9.67 -5.28
C ARG A 70 -16.44 9.00 -6.40
N ALA A 71 -15.84 8.04 -7.11
CA ALA A 71 -16.49 7.33 -8.22
C ALA A 71 -17.24 6.07 -7.77
N CYS A 72 -17.17 5.69 -6.50
CA CYS A 72 -17.86 4.52 -5.96
C CYS A 72 -19.33 4.84 -5.67
N ASP A 73 -20.21 3.89 -6.00
CA ASP A 73 -21.61 3.89 -5.58
C ASP A 73 -21.72 3.44 -4.12
N GLU A 74 -20.87 2.48 -3.72
CA GLU A 74 -20.74 2.00 -2.35
C GLU A 74 -19.26 1.97 -1.94
N ALA A 75 -18.98 2.17 -0.67
CA ALA A 75 -17.63 2.04 -0.12
C ALA A 75 -17.64 1.28 1.22
N SER A 76 -16.60 0.48 1.45
CA SER A 76 -16.40 -0.19 2.74
C SER A 76 -16.17 0.83 3.86
N ASP A 77 -16.38 0.42 5.12
CA ASP A 77 -16.18 1.29 6.28
C ASP A 77 -14.75 1.86 6.34
N VAL A 78 -13.75 1.03 6.04
CA VAL A 78 -12.34 1.46 5.95
C VAL A 78 -12.18 2.52 4.86
N ALA A 79 -12.70 2.27 3.65
CA ALA A 79 -12.57 3.23 2.54
C ALA A 79 -13.26 4.57 2.86
N ARG A 80 -14.40 4.54 3.59
CA ARG A 80 -15.10 5.76 4.06
C ARG A 80 -14.28 6.54 5.08
N ARG A 81 -13.74 5.87 6.10
CA ARG A 81 -12.90 6.55 7.12
C ARG A 81 -11.63 7.15 6.49
N VAL A 82 -10.99 6.40 5.61
CA VAL A 82 -9.75 6.80 4.94
C VAL A 82 -9.97 7.86 3.85
N GLY A 83 -11.17 7.91 3.26
CA GLY A 83 -11.48 8.77 2.12
C GLY A 83 -10.68 8.43 0.87
N ALA A 84 -10.26 7.15 0.71
CA ALA A 84 -9.47 6.68 -0.43
C ALA A 84 -9.78 5.20 -0.72
N VAL A 85 -9.78 4.86 -2.01
CA VAL A 85 -10.02 3.50 -2.53
C VAL A 85 -8.77 3.04 -3.28
N ASN A 86 -8.21 1.88 -2.90
CA ASN A 86 -7.17 1.21 -3.67
C ASN A 86 -7.69 -0.04 -4.41
N THR A 87 -8.94 -0.42 -4.18
CA THR A 87 -9.56 -1.62 -4.74
C THR A 87 -11.01 -1.31 -5.14
N ILE A 88 -11.32 -1.44 -6.41
CA ILE A 88 -12.68 -1.39 -6.93
C ILE A 88 -13.12 -2.82 -7.23
N HIS A 89 -14.36 -3.16 -6.83
CA HIS A 89 -15.07 -4.36 -7.23
C HIS A 89 -16.31 -3.95 -8.02
N PHE A 90 -16.40 -4.38 -9.26
CA PHE A 90 -17.62 -4.20 -10.08
C PHE A 90 -18.59 -5.33 -9.76
N ARG A 91 -19.71 -5.01 -9.12
CA ARG A 91 -20.69 -5.98 -8.66
C ARG A 91 -22.10 -5.57 -9.05
N ASN A 92 -22.74 -6.38 -9.88
CA ASN A 92 -24.11 -6.12 -10.37
C ASN A 92 -24.31 -4.75 -11.05
N GLY A 93 -23.26 -4.21 -11.66
CA GLY A 93 -23.26 -2.89 -12.28
C GLY A 93 -22.86 -1.75 -11.35
N ASP A 94 -22.69 -2.00 -10.04
CA ASP A 94 -22.23 -1.02 -9.07
C ASP A 94 -20.69 -1.01 -8.93
N VAL A 95 -20.16 0.15 -8.59
CA VAL A 95 -18.75 0.38 -8.27
C VAL A 95 -18.58 0.34 -6.75
N VAL A 96 -18.11 -0.79 -6.23
CA VAL A 96 -17.90 -0.98 -4.78
C VAL A 96 -16.43 -0.75 -4.44
N GLY A 97 -16.16 0.23 -3.57
CA GLY A 97 -14.82 0.65 -3.20
C GLY A 97 -14.33 0.05 -1.88
N HIS A 98 -13.10 -0.43 -1.88
CA HIS A 98 -12.41 -0.93 -0.68
C HIS A 98 -11.04 -0.28 -0.54
N ASN A 99 -10.45 -0.37 0.66
CA ASN A 99 -9.06 -0.03 0.86
C ASN A 99 -8.34 -1.14 1.64
N THR A 100 -7.35 -1.75 0.99
CA THR A 100 -6.59 -2.90 1.49
C THR A 100 -5.15 -2.54 1.86
N ASP A 101 -4.70 -1.28 1.68
CA ASP A 101 -3.32 -0.86 1.94
C ASP A 101 -2.95 -1.02 3.42
N GLY A 102 -3.83 -0.58 4.32
CA GLY A 102 -3.59 -0.66 5.76
C GLY A 102 -3.50 -2.10 6.27
N LEU A 103 -4.39 -2.97 5.78
CA LEU A 103 -4.32 -4.41 6.07
C LEU A 103 -3.00 -4.99 5.56
N GLY A 104 -2.55 -4.60 4.37
CA GLY A 104 -1.26 -5.00 3.81
C GLY A 104 -0.09 -4.62 4.72
N CYS A 105 -0.11 -3.42 5.27
CA CYS A 105 0.90 -2.95 6.23
C CYS A 105 0.89 -3.78 7.52
N VAL A 106 -0.26 -3.93 8.17
CA VAL A 106 -0.40 -4.69 9.43
C VAL A 106 0.07 -6.13 9.23
N ARG A 107 -0.38 -6.81 8.18
CA ARG A 107 0.04 -8.18 7.88
C ARG A 107 1.54 -8.31 7.60
N SER A 108 2.15 -7.28 7.02
CA SER A 108 3.60 -7.24 6.81
C SER A 108 4.36 -7.17 8.14
N LEU A 109 3.90 -6.33 9.06
CA LEU A 109 4.46 -6.22 10.40
C LEU A 109 4.30 -7.53 11.19
N GLU A 110 3.09 -8.10 11.22
CA GLU A 110 2.78 -9.37 11.88
C GLU A 110 3.64 -10.54 11.37
N ARG A 111 3.86 -10.63 10.05
CA ARG A 111 4.73 -11.64 9.43
C ARG A 111 6.16 -11.60 9.97
N HIS A 112 6.63 -10.43 10.31
CA HIS A 112 7.99 -10.22 10.87
C HIS A 112 8.01 -10.23 12.41
N GLY A 113 6.91 -10.69 13.05
CA GLY A 113 6.81 -10.82 14.49
C GLY A 113 6.62 -9.48 15.23
N VAL A 114 6.28 -8.40 14.51
CA VAL A 114 6.10 -7.07 15.10
C VAL A 114 4.66 -6.95 15.62
N VAL A 115 4.54 -6.69 16.93
CA VAL A 115 3.26 -6.42 17.60
C VAL A 115 3.03 -4.92 17.63
N ILE A 116 1.86 -4.47 17.15
CA ILE A 116 1.51 -3.03 17.06
C ILE A 116 0.84 -2.53 18.34
N ALA A 117 0.12 -3.40 19.06
CA ALA A 117 -0.61 -3.01 20.27
C ALA A 117 0.36 -2.38 21.30
N GLU A 118 -0.09 -1.27 21.91
CA GLU A 118 0.66 -0.47 22.91
C GLU A 118 1.96 0.17 22.38
N LYS A 119 2.21 0.12 21.06
CA LYS A 119 3.41 0.69 20.42
C LYS A 119 3.21 2.14 19.99
N ARG A 120 4.31 2.89 19.95
CA ARG A 120 4.40 4.21 19.34
C ARG A 120 4.80 4.07 17.88
N CYS A 121 3.90 4.43 16.97
CA CYS A 121 4.11 4.35 15.54
C CYS A 121 4.34 5.75 14.95
N VAL A 122 5.30 5.87 14.04
CA VAL A 122 5.50 7.08 13.22
C VAL A 122 5.17 6.74 11.76
N VAL A 123 4.24 7.49 11.16
CA VAL A 123 3.88 7.34 9.76
C VAL A 123 4.37 8.56 8.98
N LEU A 124 5.26 8.33 8.03
CA LEU A 124 5.80 9.35 7.13
C LEU A 124 4.90 9.43 5.90
N GLY A 125 4.23 10.59 5.73
CA GLY A 125 3.26 10.81 4.66
C GLY A 125 1.82 10.95 5.15
N ALA A 126 0.95 11.52 4.28
CA ALA A 126 -0.47 11.72 4.53
C ALA A 126 -1.34 11.51 3.27
N GLY A 127 -0.83 10.77 2.29
CA GLY A 127 -1.56 10.36 1.09
C GLY A 127 -2.56 9.23 1.36
N GLY A 128 -3.21 8.72 0.31
CA GLY A 128 -4.23 7.66 0.43
C GLY A 128 -3.72 6.39 1.12
N SER A 129 -2.50 5.93 0.81
CA SER A 129 -1.88 4.78 1.49
C SER A 129 -1.54 5.10 2.94
N ALA A 130 -0.97 6.30 3.22
CA ALA A 130 -0.66 6.72 4.59
C ALA A 130 -1.92 6.77 5.47
N ARG A 131 -3.01 7.35 4.98
CA ARG A 131 -4.29 7.39 5.70
C ARG A 131 -4.80 5.99 6.04
N SER A 132 -4.67 5.04 5.11
CA SER A 132 -5.05 3.65 5.34
C SER A 132 -4.16 2.96 6.37
N VAL A 133 -2.85 3.22 6.34
CA VAL A 133 -1.90 2.69 7.34
C VAL A 133 -2.21 3.28 8.72
N ILE A 134 -2.46 4.59 8.82
CA ILE A 134 -2.83 5.26 10.08
C ILE A 134 -4.10 4.61 10.66
N ASP A 135 -5.18 4.48 9.88
CA ASP A 135 -6.43 3.82 10.32
C ASP A 135 -6.18 2.39 10.81
N ALA A 136 -5.36 1.63 10.09
CA ALA A 136 -5.09 0.24 10.41
C ALA A 136 -4.22 0.05 11.67
N VAL A 137 -3.17 0.86 11.86
CA VAL A 137 -2.33 0.75 13.08
C VAL A 137 -3.06 1.24 14.32
N VAL A 138 -3.94 2.24 14.19
CA VAL A 138 -4.85 2.66 15.28
C VAL A 138 -5.80 1.51 15.63
N ALA A 139 -6.43 0.90 14.62
CA ALA A 139 -7.32 -0.24 14.83
C ALA A 139 -6.60 -1.47 15.43
N ALA A 140 -5.30 -1.64 15.15
CA ALA A 140 -4.44 -2.67 15.74
C ALA A 140 -3.97 -2.34 17.18
N GLY A 141 -4.43 -1.24 17.77
CA GLY A 141 -4.17 -0.87 19.17
C GLY A 141 -2.86 -0.12 19.41
N ALA A 142 -2.32 0.58 18.42
CA ALA A 142 -1.19 1.47 18.64
C ALA A 142 -1.51 2.49 19.77
N ARG A 143 -0.58 2.65 20.71
CA ARG A 143 -0.73 3.60 21.82
C ARG A 143 -0.73 5.04 21.33
N GLU A 144 0.13 5.35 20.41
CA GLU A 144 0.29 6.67 19.80
C GLU A 144 0.67 6.53 18.32
N VAL A 145 0.06 7.33 17.45
CA VAL A 145 0.45 7.42 16.05
C VAL A 145 0.85 8.86 15.74
N VAL A 146 2.12 9.06 15.38
CA VAL A 146 2.66 10.36 14.99
C VAL A 146 2.70 10.43 13.48
N VAL A 147 2.07 11.45 12.90
CA VAL A 147 2.04 11.64 11.44
C VAL A 147 2.98 12.78 11.06
N VAL A 148 3.95 12.46 10.24
CA VAL A 148 4.95 13.42 9.72
C VAL A 148 4.68 13.64 8.25
N ASN A 149 4.36 14.88 7.86
CA ASN A 149 4.08 15.21 6.47
C ASN A 149 4.48 16.64 6.15
N ARG A 150 5.06 16.87 4.96
CA ARG A 150 5.49 18.20 4.49
C ARG A 150 4.37 19.23 4.52
N THR A 151 3.15 18.82 4.16
CA THR A 151 1.96 19.69 4.15
C THR A 151 1.10 19.43 5.37
N GLU A 152 1.13 20.32 6.34
CA GLU A 152 0.42 20.17 7.63
C GLU A 152 -1.10 19.96 7.44
N ALA A 153 -1.72 20.66 6.51
CA ALA A 153 -3.15 20.50 6.20
C ALA A 153 -3.51 19.05 5.77
N ASN A 154 -2.61 18.35 5.06
CA ASN A 154 -2.82 16.95 4.71
C ASN A 154 -2.66 16.04 5.93
N ALA A 155 -1.70 16.33 6.82
CA ALA A 155 -1.54 15.59 8.07
C ALA A 155 -2.77 15.77 8.99
N LYS A 156 -3.28 16.98 9.15
CA LYS A 156 -4.52 17.27 9.90
C LYS A 156 -5.70 16.43 9.40
N ARG A 157 -5.91 16.42 8.09
CA ARG A 157 -6.98 15.63 7.47
C ARG A 157 -6.78 14.12 7.66
N ALA A 158 -5.53 13.65 7.66
CA ALA A 158 -5.22 12.23 7.82
C ALA A 158 -5.53 11.67 9.21
N ILE A 159 -5.54 12.53 10.24
CA ILE A 159 -5.78 12.13 11.64
C ILE A 159 -7.11 12.63 12.19
N GLU A 160 -7.95 13.23 11.35
CA GLU A 160 -9.23 13.78 11.78
C GLU A 160 -10.10 12.71 12.45
N GLY A 161 -10.55 12.98 13.68
CA GLY A 161 -11.37 12.04 14.47
C GLY A 161 -10.60 10.91 15.15
N LEU A 162 -9.26 10.84 15.03
CA LEU A 162 -8.43 9.80 15.63
C LEU A 162 -7.71 10.32 16.89
N ALA A 163 -8.24 9.98 18.08
CA ALA A 163 -7.75 10.52 19.37
C ALA A 163 -6.30 10.10 19.72
N SER A 164 -5.84 8.93 19.24
CA SER A 164 -4.48 8.43 19.49
C SER A 164 -3.46 8.99 18.50
N CYS A 165 -3.87 9.90 17.60
CA CYS A 165 -3.02 10.45 16.57
C CYS A 165 -2.64 11.90 16.85
N ARG A 166 -1.40 12.27 16.48
CA ARG A 166 -0.96 13.67 16.44
C ARG A 166 -0.05 13.94 15.24
N ILE A 167 0.07 15.21 14.90
CA ILE A 167 1.09 15.67 13.95
C ILE A 167 2.42 15.79 14.68
N GLY A 168 3.50 15.42 13.99
CA GLY A 168 4.86 15.56 14.49
C GLY A 168 5.85 16.00 13.43
N SER A 169 7.12 15.90 13.78
CA SER A 169 8.26 16.17 12.91
C SER A 169 9.15 14.92 12.79
N THR A 170 10.24 15.02 12.03
CA THR A 170 11.25 13.95 11.94
C THR A 170 11.94 13.69 13.29
N ASP A 171 11.94 14.65 14.20
CA ASP A 171 12.48 14.47 15.56
C ASP A 171 11.69 13.42 16.37
N ASP A 172 10.45 13.17 16.00
CA ASP A 172 9.59 12.16 16.63
C ASP A 172 9.94 10.72 16.24
N VAL A 173 10.79 10.52 15.24
CA VAL A 173 11.19 9.21 14.73
C VAL A 173 12.10 8.48 15.72
N SER A 174 13.09 9.18 16.26
CA SER A 174 14.00 8.59 17.23
C SER A 174 13.28 8.06 18.47
N GLY A 175 13.63 6.83 18.87
CA GLY A 175 13.01 6.15 20.01
C GLY A 175 11.54 5.76 19.79
N SER A 176 11.03 5.79 18.56
CA SER A 176 9.72 5.19 18.24
C SER A 176 9.86 3.67 18.08
N ASP A 177 8.78 2.94 18.36
CA ASP A 177 8.79 1.49 18.20
C ASP A 177 8.72 1.09 16.70
N ILE A 178 7.85 1.75 15.92
CA ILE A 178 7.58 1.39 14.52
C ILE A 178 7.58 2.66 13.65
N VAL A 179 8.31 2.62 12.53
CA VAL A 179 8.27 3.69 11.52
C VAL A 179 7.80 3.13 10.19
N VAL A 180 6.80 3.75 9.58
CA VAL A 180 6.28 3.36 8.26
C VAL A 180 6.46 4.51 7.27
N ASN A 181 7.27 4.29 6.22
CA ASN A 181 7.37 5.24 5.12
C ASN A 181 6.24 4.99 4.10
N CYS A 182 5.31 5.93 3.99
CA CYS A 182 4.26 5.95 2.98
C CYS A 182 4.45 7.08 1.95
N THR A 183 5.64 7.71 1.92
CA THR A 183 6.02 8.70 0.91
C THR A 183 6.68 8.02 -0.29
N PRO A 184 6.80 8.69 -1.44
CA PRO A 184 7.58 8.17 -2.57
C PRO A 184 9.10 8.40 -2.42
N VAL A 185 9.59 8.94 -1.31
CA VAL A 185 11.03 9.16 -1.10
C VAL A 185 11.76 7.82 -1.07
N GLY A 186 12.83 7.70 -1.83
CA GLY A 186 13.58 6.46 -2.04
C GLY A 186 13.12 5.65 -3.27
N MET A 187 12.03 6.06 -3.94
CA MET A 187 11.57 5.38 -5.15
C MET A 187 12.47 5.74 -6.34
N GLY A 188 13.32 4.79 -6.74
CA GLY A 188 14.28 4.98 -7.84
C GLY A 188 15.39 5.99 -7.55
N THR A 189 15.58 6.39 -6.30
CA THR A 189 16.65 7.30 -5.85
C THR A 189 17.34 6.75 -4.61
N ASP A 190 18.51 7.32 -4.24
CA ASP A 190 19.22 6.99 -2.98
C ASP A 190 18.81 7.93 -1.82
N ASP A 191 17.64 8.57 -1.93
CA ASP A 191 17.12 9.44 -0.88
C ASP A 191 16.50 8.62 0.26
N SER A 192 16.57 9.17 1.48
CA SER A 192 15.87 8.65 2.66
C SER A 192 14.88 9.70 3.19
N PRO A 193 13.69 9.30 3.65
CA PRO A 193 12.70 10.24 4.19
C PRO A 193 13.13 10.87 5.52
N VAL A 194 14.09 10.26 6.21
CA VAL A 194 14.68 10.73 7.48
C VAL A 194 16.19 10.49 7.46
N SER A 195 16.92 11.18 8.32
CA SER A 195 18.37 10.95 8.46
C SER A 195 18.63 9.64 9.22
N LYS A 196 19.83 9.05 9.03
CA LYS A 196 20.24 7.86 9.78
C LYS A 196 20.19 8.07 11.29
N ARG A 197 20.49 9.28 11.77
CA ARG A 197 20.46 9.61 13.22
C ARG A 197 19.04 9.55 13.79
N ASP A 198 18.04 9.86 12.98
CA ASP A 198 16.62 9.81 13.41
C ASP A 198 16.17 8.36 13.66
N LEU A 199 16.92 7.36 13.17
CA LEU A 199 16.63 5.94 13.34
C LEU A 199 17.21 5.33 14.63
N ASP A 200 17.89 6.12 15.45
CA ASP A 200 18.43 5.64 16.72
C ASP A 200 17.30 5.25 17.68
N GLY A 201 17.36 4.01 18.18
CA GLY A 201 16.36 3.45 19.10
C GLY A 201 15.02 3.07 18.46
N VAL A 202 14.95 2.98 17.14
CA VAL A 202 13.78 2.46 16.42
C VAL A 202 13.83 0.94 16.37
N ASP A 203 12.75 0.25 16.76
CA ASP A 203 12.69 -1.22 16.76
C ASP A 203 12.44 -1.79 15.36
N CYS A 204 11.54 -1.16 14.59
CA CYS A 204 11.10 -1.66 13.29
C CYS A 204 10.84 -0.53 12.29
N VAL A 205 11.26 -0.76 11.06
CA VAL A 205 10.99 0.13 9.92
C VAL A 205 10.33 -0.66 8.79
N LEU A 206 9.20 -0.18 8.29
CA LEU A 206 8.58 -0.65 7.04
C LEU A 206 8.62 0.47 6.01
N ASP A 207 9.16 0.18 4.83
CA ASP A 207 9.13 1.11 3.70
C ASP A 207 8.08 0.65 2.67
N ALA A 208 7.07 1.45 2.37
CA ALA A 208 6.10 1.11 1.32
C ALA A 208 6.70 1.19 -0.10
N VAL A 209 7.88 1.77 -0.26
CA VAL A 209 8.64 1.71 -1.52
C VAL A 209 9.18 0.28 -1.70
N TYR A 210 8.98 -0.28 -2.89
CA TYR A 210 9.44 -1.62 -3.27
C TYR A 210 10.34 -1.61 -4.52
N HIS A 211 10.73 -0.45 -4.98
CA HIS A 211 11.65 -0.27 -6.09
C HIS A 211 12.59 0.93 -5.83
N PRO A 212 13.84 0.68 -5.43
CA PRO A 212 14.47 -0.63 -5.16
C PRO A 212 13.88 -1.32 -3.92
N LEU A 213 14.08 -2.63 -3.78
CA LEU A 213 13.67 -3.36 -2.55
C LEU A 213 14.46 -2.94 -1.33
N ARG A 214 15.74 -2.64 -1.50
CA ARG A 214 16.62 -2.12 -0.46
C ARG A 214 16.83 -0.62 -0.67
N THR A 215 15.87 0.17 -0.18
CA THR A 215 16.01 1.63 -0.18
C THR A 215 17.10 2.09 0.79
N ARG A 216 17.59 3.31 0.62
CA ARG A 216 18.51 3.94 1.57
C ARG A 216 17.95 3.93 2.98
N PHE A 217 16.67 4.18 3.13
CA PHE A 217 15.96 4.15 4.41
C PHE A 217 16.07 2.78 5.10
N LEU A 218 15.84 1.68 4.39
CA LEU A 218 15.98 0.33 4.95
C LEU A 218 17.43 -0.06 5.24
N ILE A 219 18.38 0.40 4.44
CA ILE A 219 19.82 0.19 4.68
C ILE A 219 20.22 0.89 5.97
N ASP A 220 19.85 2.15 6.14
CA ASP A 220 20.17 2.93 7.33
C ASP A 220 19.48 2.37 8.58
N ALA A 221 18.21 1.92 8.48
CA ALA A 221 17.47 1.26 9.55
C ALA A 221 18.16 -0.03 10.01
N SER A 222 18.55 -0.91 9.08
CA SER A 222 19.28 -2.14 9.40
C SER A 222 20.62 -1.83 10.07
N ALA A 223 21.33 -0.81 9.62
CA ALA A 223 22.61 -0.39 10.20
C ALA A 223 22.47 0.23 11.61
N SER A 224 21.28 0.71 11.97
CA SER A 224 20.92 1.20 13.31
C SER A 224 20.36 0.09 14.22
N GLY A 225 20.24 -1.16 13.72
CA GLY A 225 19.77 -2.31 14.48
C GLY A 225 18.27 -2.56 14.41
N ALA A 226 17.52 -1.76 13.65
CA ALA A 226 16.09 -1.95 13.47
C ALA A 226 15.76 -3.15 12.55
N THR A 227 14.63 -3.80 12.79
CA THR A 227 14.05 -4.73 11.84
C THR A 227 13.58 -3.97 10.61
N ALA A 228 14.20 -4.21 9.44
CA ALA A 228 13.87 -3.54 8.19
C ALA A 228 12.96 -4.41 7.32
N ILE A 229 11.78 -3.91 6.98
CA ILE A 229 10.75 -4.61 6.21
C ILE A 229 10.54 -3.91 4.86
N ASP A 230 10.75 -4.64 3.76
CA ASP A 230 10.55 -4.12 2.41
C ASP A 230 9.06 -3.96 2.05
N GLY A 231 8.77 -3.01 1.16
CA GLY A 231 7.41 -2.69 0.72
C GLY A 231 6.73 -3.76 -0.12
N LEU A 232 7.48 -4.77 -0.59
CA LEU A 232 6.90 -5.83 -1.40
C LEU A 232 5.92 -6.69 -0.59
N TRP A 233 6.17 -6.92 0.71
CA TRP A 233 5.23 -7.63 1.54
C TRP A 233 3.90 -6.87 1.72
N MET A 234 3.97 -5.55 1.89
CA MET A 234 2.76 -4.71 1.94
C MET A 234 1.99 -4.77 0.61
N LEU A 235 2.70 -4.69 -0.53
CA LEU A 235 2.11 -4.83 -1.86
C LEU A 235 1.47 -6.22 -2.06
N VAL A 236 2.11 -7.29 -1.57
CA VAL A 236 1.59 -8.65 -1.65
C VAL A 236 0.33 -8.81 -0.81
N TYR A 237 0.36 -8.44 0.48
CA TYR A 237 -0.78 -8.68 1.35
C TYR A 237 -2.03 -7.87 0.98
N GLN A 238 -1.87 -6.63 0.47
CA GLN A 238 -3.00 -5.89 -0.07
C GLN A 238 -3.60 -6.57 -1.31
N ALA A 239 -2.77 -7.23 -2.15
CA ALA A 239 -3.21 -7.95 -3.34
C ALA A 239 -3.87 -9.29 -3.00
N VAL A 240 -3.41 -9.99 -1.97
CA VAL A 240 -4.08 -11.18 -1.42
C VAL A 240 -5.52 -10.84 -1.01
N GLU A 241 -5.71 -9.72 -0.31
CA GLU A 241 -7.05 -9.27 0.07
C GLU A 241 -7.90 -8.88 -1.14
N GLN A 242 -7.32 -8.30 -2.18
CA GLN A 242 -8.02 -8.03 -3.45
C GLN A 242 -8.52 -9.31 -4.10
N GLN A 243 -7.72 -10.38 -4.14
CA GLN A 243 -8.15 -11.68 -4.65
C GLN A 243 -9.32 -12.23 -3.83
N ARG A 244 -9.28 -12.11 -2.51
CA ARG A 244 -10.38 -12.53 -1.63
C ARG A 244 -11.66 -11.73 -1.92
N LEU A 245 -11.55 -10.42 -2.09
CA LEU A 245 -12.69 -9.54 -2.40
C LEU A 245 -13.33 -9.85 -3.76
N TRP A 246 -12.51 -10.07 -4.79
CA TRP A 246 -13.01 -10.28 -6.16
C TRP A 246 -13.50 -11.70 -6.42
N PHE A 247 -12.84 -12.71 -5.85
CA PHE A 247 -13.04 -14.11 -6.22
C PHE A 247 -13.39 -15.03 -5.04
N GLY A 248 -13.30 -14.55 -3.80
CA GLY A 248 -13.55 -15.36 -2.60
C GLY A 248 -12.47 -16.41 -2.30
N HIS A 249 -11.33 -16.36 -2.98
CA HIS A 249 -10.25 -17.35 -2.79
C HIS A 249 -9.27 -16.90 -1.72
N GLU A 250 -8.78 -17.85 -0.95
CA GLU A 250 -7.56 -17.69 -0.18
C GLU A 250 -6.35 -17.97 -1.09
N VAL A 251 -5.36 -17.09 -1.00
CA VAL A 251 -4.17 -17.11 -1.85
C VAL A 251 -2.93 -17.18 -0.98
N ASP A 252 -1.98 -18.04 -1.36
CA ASP A 252 -0.66 -18.02 -0.74
C ASP A 252 0.10 -16.77 -1.14
N ALA A 253 0.39 -15.92 -0.16
CA ALA A 253 1.16 -14.69 -0.34
C ALA A 253 2.55 -14.94 -0.93
N GLN A 254 3.15 -16.12 -0.69
CA GLN A 254 4.47 -16.46 -1.21
C GLN A 254 4.46 -16.57 -2.74
N VAL A 255 3.41 -17.12 -3.33
CA VAL A 255 3.27 -17.21 -4.81
C VAL A 255 3.30 -15.81 -5.45
N MET A 256 2.60 -14.85 -4.86
CA MET A 256 2.61 -13.46 -5.34
C MET A 256 3.99 -12.83 -5.18
N ARG A 257 4.64 -13.03 -4.02
CA ARG A 257 5.96 -12.48 -3.76
C ARG A 257 7.00 -13.03 -4.74
N ASP A 258 7.01 -14.33 -4.96
CA ASP A 258 7.96 -14.98 -5.86
C ASP A 258 7.79 -14.47 -7.31
N ALA A 259 6.56 -14.34 -7.78
CA ALA A 259 6.27 -13.77 -9.09
C ALA A 259 6.74 -12.31 -9.21
N ALA A 260 6.58 -11.51 -8.16
CA ALA A 260 7.05 -10.14 -8.13
C ALA A 260 8.59 -10.06 -8.15
N LEU A 261 9.28 -10.93 -7.41
CA LEU A 261 10.75 -11.00 -7.40
C LEU A 261 11.30 -11.41 -8.77
N VAL A 262 10.70 -12.39 -9.43
CA VAL A 262 11.06 -12.79 -10.79
C VAL A 262 10.90 -11.62 -11.76
N GLU A 263 9.81 -10.86 -11.66
CA GLU A 263 9.58 -9.69 -12.52
C GLU A 263 10.56 -8.56 -12.23
N LEU A 264 10.92 -8.31 -10.97
CA LEU A 264 11.96 -7.34 -10.61
C LEU A 264 13.30 -7.73 -11.21
N ALA A 265 13.72 -8.99 -11.08
CA ALA A 265 14.97 -9.50 -11.66
C ALA A 265 14.97 -9.34 -13.19
N ARG A 266 13.85 -9.65 -13.85
CA ARG A 266 13.68 -9.47 -15.31
C ARG A 266 13.87 -8.01 -15.76
N ARG A 267 13.50 -7.05 -14.91
CA ARG A 267 13.67 -5.61 -15.17
C ARG A 267 15.06 -5.10 -14.85
N GLY A 268 16.00 -5.96 -14.48
CA GLY A 268 17.37 -5.58 -14.12
C GLY A 268 17.52 -5.05 -12.69
N ASN A 269 16.50 -5.25 -11.86
CA ASN A 269 16.54 -4.92 -10.43
C ASN A 269 16.86 -6.20 -9.67
N ASP A 270 18.13 -6.40 -9.37
CA ASP A 270 18.54 -7.59 -8.56
C ASP A 270 17.96 -7.48 -7.16
N PRO A 271 17.08 -8.41 -6.76
CA PRO A 271 16.48 -8.39 -5.42
C PRO A 271 17.47 -8.73 -4.31
N THR A 272 18.71 -9.14 -4.65
CA THR A 272 19.77 -9.52 -3.69
C THR A 272 20.76 -8.38 -3.44
N LEU A 273 20.75 -7.33 -4.26
CA LEU A 273 21.54 -6.12 -4.13
C LEU A 273 20.73 -5.03 -3.45
#